data_27211f0c57f2e113bb664c25275d03bf
#
_entry.id   27211f0c57f2e113bb664c25275d03bf
#
_cell.length_a   1.000
_cell.length_b   1.000
_cell.length_c   1.000
_cell.angle_alpha   90.00
_cell.angle_beta   90.00
_cell.angle_gamma   90.00
#
_symmetry.space_group_name_H-M   'P 1'
#
loop_
_entity.id
_entity.type
_entity.pdbx_description
1 polymer ?
#
loop_
_entity_poly.entity_id
_entity_poly.type
_entity_poly.pdbx_seq_one_letter_code
_entity_poly.pdbx_strand_id
1 'polypeptide(L)'
;VDEEKLNAALAAEAAASNRKIIVLDDDPTGVQTVHDIYVYTNWTVESLRKGFAAPEKLFFILTNSRGFTVAETTKAHREIAENTAKVAREFGMDYLIISRGDSTLRGHYPLETDLLREVTEAENGYKMDGDILCPYFREGGRFTLDNVHYVRYGAELVPCGQTEFAKDETFG
;
A
#
# COMPACT_ATOMS: atom_id res chain seq x y z
N VAL A 1 -28.20 -0.49 7.58
CA VAL A 1 -27.36 -1.50 6.92
C VAL A 1 -27.34 -2.73 7.81
N ASP A 2 -27.53 -3.92 7.25
CA ASP A 2 -27.49 -5.20 7.97
C ASP A 2 -26.04 -5.66 8.04
N GLU A 3 -25.38 -5.39 9.17
CA GLU A 3 -23.96 -5.69 9.37
C GLU A 3 -23.67 -7.20 9.38
N GLU A 4 -24.57 -8.01 9.91
CA GLU A 4 -24.40 -9.46 9.95
C GLU A 4 -24.39 -10.05 8.53
N LYS A 5 -25.30 -9.59 7.69
CA LYS A 5 -25.37 -9.99 6.29
C LYS A 5 -24.14 -9.52 5.48
N LEU A 6 -23.65 -8.30 5.75
CA LEU A 6 -22.43 -7.80 5.11
C LEU A 6 -21.20 -8.60 5.53
N ASN A 7 -21.05 -8.89 6.81
CA ASN A 7 -19.93 -9.68 7.32
C ASN A 7 -19.95 -11.11 6.76
N ALA A 8 -21.12 -11.71 6.66
CA ALA A 8 -21.26 -13.03 6.04
C ALA A 8 -20.88 -13.02 4.54
N ALA A 9 -21.32 -11.99 3.80
CA ALA A 9 -20.96 -11.83 2.40
C ALA A 9 -19.45 -11.60 2.23
N LEU A 10 -18.85 -10.73 3.05
CA LEU A 10 -17.41 -10.49 3.04
C LEU A 10 -16.61 -11.77 3.32
N ALA A 11 -17.01 -12.54 4.32
CA ALA A 11 -16.36 -13.79 4.65
C ALA A 11 -16.43 -14.80 3.49
N ALA A 12 -17.59 -14.90 2.83
CA ALA A 12 -17.77 -15.79 1.67
C ALA A 12 -16.90 -15.37 0.49
N GLU A 13 -16.86 -14.08 0.14
CA GLU A 13 -16.03 -13.55 -0.95
C GLU A 13 -14.53 -13.70 -0.63
N ALA A 14 -14.13 -13.40 0.60
CA ALA A 14 -12.74 -13.58 1.03
C ALA A 14 -12.30 -15.06 0.94
N ALA A 15 -13.17 -15.99 1.31
CA ALA A 15 -12.88 -17.43 1.20
C ALA A 15 -12.77 -17.91 -0.26
N ALA A 16 -13.63 -17.39 -1.14
CA ALA A 16 -13.65 -17.75 -2.55
C ALA A 16 -12.48 -17.12 -3.36
N SER A 17 -11.92 -16.01 -2.89
CA SER A 17 -10.85 -15.29 -3.60
C SER A 17 -9.55 -16.08 -3.62
N ASN A 18 -8.93 -16.17 -4.79
CA ASN A 18 -7.56 -16.69 -4.99
C ASN A 18 -6.50 -15.58 -4.97
N ARG A 19 -6.87 -14.38 -4.51
CA ARG A 19 -6.00 -13.21 -4.57
C ARG A 19 -5.14 -13.08 -3.32
N LYS A 20 -3.83 -12.80 -3.51
CA LYS A 20 -2.94 -12.31 -2.45
C LYS A 20 -3.01 -10.80 -2.34
N ILE A 21 -3.01 -10.29 -1.13
CA ILE A 21 -2.87 -8.85 -0.85
C ILE A 21 -1.46 -8.60 -0.35
N ILE A 22 -0.75 -7.68 -1.00
CA ILE A 22 0.62 -7.31 -0.67
C ILE A 22 0.59 -5.85 -0.24
N VAL A 23 0.97 -5.60 0.99
CA VAL A 23 1.03 -4.23 1.54
C VAL A 23 2.47 -3.76 1.54
N LEU A 24 2.75 -2.71 0.79
CA LEU A 24 4.04 -2.02 0.84
C LEU A 24 3.96 -1.01 1.96
N ASP A 25 4.88 -1.13 2.92
CA ASP A 25 4.93 -0.27 4.10
C ASP A 25 6.23 0.54 4.06
N ASP A 26 6.09 1.86 4.00
CA ASP A 26 7.21 2.79 3.88
C ASP A 26 7.99 2.98 5.20
N ASP A 27 7.44 2.51 6.31
CA ASP A 27 7.96 2.73 7.67
C ASP A 27 7.59 1.57 8.61
N PRO A 28 8.48 1.15 9.52
CA PRO A 28 8.24 0.02 10.42
C PRO A 28 7.03 0.17 11.35
N THR A 29 6.45 1.35 11.44
CA THR A 29 5.28 1.61 12.29
C THR A 29 3.95 1.23 11.65
N GLY A 30 3.92 0.95 10.36
CA GLY A 30 2.69 0.65 9.62
C GLY A 30 1.98 -0.62 10.01
N VAL A 31 2.71 -1.59 10.56
CA VAL A 31 2.17 -2.89 11.00
C VAL A 31 1.64 -2.89 12.44
N GLN A 32 1.65 -1.76 13.14
CA GLN A 32 1.26 -1.69 14.55
C GLN A 32 -0.20 -2.05 14.83
N THR A 33 -1.05 -1.99 13.84
CA THR A 33 -2.49 -2.24 13.97
C THR A 33 -2.90 -3.66 13.56
N VAL A 34 -1.94 -4.49 13.16
CA VAL A 34 -2.18 -5.87 12.72
C VAL A 34 -1.34 -6.86 13.52
N HIS A 35 -1.78 -8.11 13.59
CA HIS A 35 -1.07 -9.18 14.28
C HIS A 35 -1.15 -10.47 13.44
N ASP A 36 -0.32 -11.44 13.79
CA ASP A 36 -0.28 -12.76 13.13
C ASP A 36 -0.10 -12.67 11.62
N ILE A 37 0.78 -11.76 11.17
CA ILE A 37 1.02 -11.51 9.77
C ILE A 37 2.52 -11.52 9.44
N TYR A 38 2.88 -12.02 8.27
CA TYR A 38 4.26 -11.99 7.81
C TYR A 38 4.66 -10.59 7.33
N VAL A 39 5.82 -10.14 7.78
CA VAL A 39 6.47 -8.91 7.33
C VAL A 39 7.85 -9.27 6.76
N TYR A 40 8.03 -9.05 5.46
CA TYR A 40 9.30 -9.24 4.79
C TYR A 40 10.05 -7.91 4.71
N THR A 41 11.33 -7.93 5.02
CA THR A 41 12.20 -6.73 5.01
C THR A 41 12.98 -6.59 3.71
N ASN A 42 12.63 -7.37 2.71
CA ASN A 42 13.14 -7.29 1.35
C ASN A 42 12.10 -7.87 0.38
N TRP A 43 12.26 -7.57 -0.90
CA TRP A 43 11.36 -7.97 -1.97
C TRP A 43 12.00 -8.90 -3.01
N THR A 44 12.96 -9.69 -2.56
CA THR A 44 13.56 -10.72 -3.42
C THR A 44 12.50 -11.74 -3.86
N VAL A 45 12.71 -12.35 -5.02
CA VAL A 45 11.84 -13.42 -5.51
C VAL A 45 11.66 -14.53 -4.47
N GLU A 46 12.72 -14.86 -3.70
CA GLU A 46 12.64 -15.85 -2.63
C GLU A 46 11.69 -15.43 -1.50
N SER A 47 11.79 -14.18 -1.03
CA SER A 47 10.89 -13.66 0.01
C SER A 47 9.45 -13.62 -0.46
N LEU A 48 9.21 -13.17 -1.67
CA LEU A 48 7.88 -13.17 -2.26
C LEU A 48 7.31 -14.58 -2.41
N ARG A 49 8.10 -15.56 -2.83
CA ARG A 49 7.65 -16.96 -2.86
C ARG A 49 7.17 -17.47 -1.50
N LYS A 50 7.88 -17.11 -0.42
CA LYS A 50 7.44 -17.43 0.95
C LYS A 50 6.09 -16.79 1.27
N GLY A 51 5.91 -15.51 0.92
CA GLY A 51 4.65 -14.79 1.10
C GLY A 51 3.49 -15.38 0.30
N PHE A 52 3.73 -15.76 -0.95
CA PHE A 52 2.71 -16.40 -1.78
C PHE A 52 2.37 -17.82 -1.33
N ALA A 53 3.35 -18.58 -0.85
CA ALA A 53 3.15 -19.94 -0.34
C ALA A 53 2.48 -20.00 1.04
N ALA A 54 2.53 -18.92 1.82
CA ALA A 54 1.90 -18.84 3.13
C ALA A 54 0.37 -18.96 3.03
N PRO A 55 -0.32 -19.56 4.01
CA PRO A 55 -1.78 -19.69 3.98
C PRO A 55 -2.51 -18.37 4.13
N GLU A 56 -1.88 -17.36 4.72
CA GLU A 56 -2.47 -16.04 4.93
C GLU A 56 -2.73 -15.33 3.60
N LYS A 57 -3.87 -14.68 3.50
CA LYS A 57 -4.27 -13.94 2.28
C LYS A 57 -3.49 -12.64 2.09
N LEU A 58 -2.81 -12.16 3.12
CA LEU A 58 -2.13 -10.89 3.15
C LEU A 58 -0.76 -11.02 3.79
N PHE A 59 0.24 -10.29 3.25
CA PHE A 59 1.54 -10.10 3.87
C PHE A 59 2.06 -8.68 3.60
N PHE A 60 3.00 -8.23 4.42
CA PHE A 60 3.64 -6.94 4.29
C PHE A 60 5.05 -7.06 3.71
N ILE A 61 5.43 -6.04 2.95
CA ILE A 61 6.82 -5.77 2.58
C ILE A 61 7.19 -4.43 3.18
N LEU A 62 8.10 -4.43 4.14
CA LEU A 62 8.68 -3.22 4.67
C LEU A 62 9.72 -2.70 3.68
N THR A 63 9.37 -1.66 2.96
CA THR A 63 10.25 -1.00 1.98
C THR A 63 11.20 -0.02 2.64
N ASN A 64 10.80 0.55 3.78
CA ASN A 64 11.53 1.61 4.48
C ASN A 64 11.84 2.81 3.56
N SER A 65 10.92 3.07 2.62
CA SER A 65 11.12 4.01 1.50
C SER A 65 10.74 5.46 1.80
N ARG A 66 10.27 5.75 3.00
CA ARG A 66 9.84 7.11 3.39
C ARG A 66 10.91 8.17 3.16
N GLY A 67 12.18 7.83 3.32
CA GLY A 67 13.32 8.72 3.13
C GLY A 67 14.06 8.51 1.80
N PHE A 68 13.51 7.75 0.87
CA PHE A 68 14.14 7.52 -0.43
C PHE A 68 14.12 8.76 -1.32
N THR A 69 15.12 8.89 -2.16
CA THR A 69 15.07 9.81 -3.30
C THR A 69 14.12 9.28 -4.37
N VAL A 70 13.70 10.16 -5.28
CA VAL A 70 12.89 9.77 -6.46
C VAL A 70 13.51 8.60 -7.22
N ALA A 71 14.84 8.61 -7.40
CA ALA A 71 15.53 7.53 -8.11
C ALA A 71 15.49 6.19 -7.36
N GLU A 72 15.67 6.21 -6.04
CA GLU A 72 15.59 5.01 -5.20
C GLU A 72 14.16 4.47 -5.15
N THR A 73 13.17 5.34 -4.99
CA THR A 73 11.74 4.98 -5.05
C THR A 73 11.39 4.33 -6.37
N THR A 74 11.80 4.95 -7.49
CA THR A 74 11.56 4.41 -8.84
C THR A 74 12.14 3.00 -8.99
N LYS A 75 13.38 2.81 -8.58
CA LYS A 75 14.04 1.51 -8.66
C LYS A 75 13.35 0.47 -7.80
N ALA A 76 13.10 0.79 -6.53
CA ALA A 76 12.51 -0.16 -5.59
C ALA A 76 11.10 -0.59 -6.00
N HIS A 77 10.22 0.36 -6.34
CA HIS A 77 8.83 0.04 -6.69
C HIS A 77 8.71 -0.73 -8.00
N ARG A 78 9.56 -0.42 -8.98
CA ARG A 78 9.64 -1.21 -10.22
C ARG A 78 10.08 -2.65 -9.94
N GLU A 79 11.15 -2.83 -9.19
CA GLU A 79 11.67 -4.15 -8.81
C GLU A 79 10.64 -4.97 -8.00
N ILE A 80 9.94 -4.33 -7.05
CA ILE A 80 8.84 -4.97 -6.30
C ILE A 80 7.75 -5.45 -7.24
N ALA A 81 7.28 -4.61 -8.13
CA ALA A 81 6.19 -4.94 -9.05
C ALA A 81 6.58 -6.08 -10.00
N GLU A 82 7.77 -6.03 -10.61
CA GLU A 82 8.30 -7.07 -11.50
C GLU A 82 8.45 -8.41 -10.79
N ASN A 83 9.07 -8.42 -9.60
CA ASN A 83 9.24 -9.62 -8.82
C ASN A 83 7.90 -10.22 -8.35
N THR A 84 6.96 -9.35 -7.96
CA THR A 84 5.60 -9.76 -7.56
C THR A 84 4.86 -10.43 -8.73
N ALA A 85 4.83 -9.79 -9.89
CA ALA A 85 4.19 -10.34 -11.08
C ALA A 85 4.80 -11.69 -11.50
N LYS A 86 6.13 -11.80 -11.43
CA LYS A 86 6.84 -13.07 -11.70
C LYS A 86 6.39 -14.17 -10.76
N VAL A 87 6.39 -13.92 -9.45
CA VAL A 87 6.02 -14.92 -8.45
C VAL A 87 4.53 -15.25 -8.52
N ALA A 88 3.66 -14.28 -8.71
CA ALA A 88 2.23 -14.51 -8.89
C ALA A 88 1.95 -15.48 -10.06
N ARG A 89 2.64 -15.32 -11.19
CA ARG A 89 2.56 -16.26 -12.32
C ARG A 89 3.05 -17.67 -11.96
N GLU A 90 4.13 -17.79 -11.19
CA GLU A 90 4.64 -19.08 -10.74
C GLU A 90 3.60 -19.85 -9.90
N PHE A 91 2.82 -19.13 -9.09
CA PHE A 91 1.78 -19.70 -8.24
C PHE A 91 0.39 -19.78 -8.89
N GLY A 92 0.19 -19.20 -10.07
CA GLY A 92 -1.12 -19.11 -10.71
C GLY A 92 -2.13 -18.31 -9.86
N MET A 93 -1.66 -17.31 -9.14
CA MET A 93 -2.47 -16.50 -8.22
C MET A 93 -2.62 -15.08 -8.73
N ASP A 94 -3.80 -14.51 -8.51
CA ASP A 94 -4.00 -13.05 -8.62
C ASP A 94 -3.41 -12.32 -7.41
N TYR A 95 -3.13 -11.05 -7.58
CA TYR A 95 -2.65 -10.20 -6.48
C TYR A 95 -3.22 -8.79 -6.54
N LEU A 96 -3.17 -8.12 -5.40
CA LEU A 96 -3.46 -6.70 -5.23
C LEU A 96 -2.32 -6.09 -4.42
N ILE A 97 -1.79 -4.97 -4.87
CA ILE A 97 -0.79 -4.20 -4.11
C ILE A 97 -1.48 -3.01 -3.46
N ILE A 98 -1.23 -2.82 -2.17
CA ILE A 98 -1.62 -1.65 -1.40
C ILE A 98 -0.33 -0.87 -1.09
N SER A 99 -0.20 0.33 -1.63
CA SER A 99 0.86 1.26 -1.22
C SER A 99 0.40 1.94 0.07
N ARG A 100 0.95 1.48 1.19
CA ARG A 100 0.71 2.04 2.52
C ARG A 100 1.89 2.91 2.90
N GLY A 101 1.71 4.20 2.85
CA GLY A 101 2.75 5.16 3.18
C GLY A 101 2.19 6.38 3.91
N ASP A 102 3.08 7.23 4.36
CA ASP A 102 2.74 8.56 4.86
C ASP A 102 2.66 9.58 3.72
N SER A 103 2.37 9.11 2.52
CA SER A 103 2.43 9.85 1.26
C SER A 103 1.49 11.05 1.17
N THR A 104 0.58 11.20 2.13
CA THR A 104 -0.20 12.43 2.30
C THR A 104 0.61 13.57 2.92
N LEU A 105 1.77 13.24 3.49
CA LEU A 105 2.70 14.18 4.09
C LEU A 105 4.13 13.98 3.57
N ARG A 106 4.57 12.72 3.43
CA ARG A 106 5.91 12.33 3.01
C ARG A 106 5.84 11.13 2.09
N GLY A 107 6.77 11.03 1.16
CA GLY A 107 6.81 9.98 0.15
C GLY A 107 6.60 10.54 -1.26
N HIS A 108 6.52 9.65 -2.24
CA HIS A 108 6.51 10.05 -3.65
C HIS A 108 5.19 9.65 -4.35
N TYR A 109 4.05 10.01 -3.77
CA TYR A 109 2.77 9.91 -4.48
C TYR A 109 2.66 11.03 -5.55
N PRO A 110 2.25 10.75 -6.80
CA PRO A 110 1.74 9.48 -7.31
C PRO A 110 2.79 8.53 -7.91
N LEU A 111 4.07 8.89 -7.91
CA LEU A 111 5.13 8.10 -8.55
C LEU A 111 5.12 6.62 -8.15
N GLU A 112 4.97 6.34 -6.87
CA GLU A 112 4.93 4.97 -6.33
C GLU A 112 3.79 4.16 -6.93
N THR A 113 2.58 4.70 -6.91
CA THR A 113 1.38 4.03 -7.43
C THR A 113 1.36 3.94 -8.95
N ASP A 114 1.86 4.95 -9.64
CA ASP A 114 1.96 4.95 -11.10
C ASP A 114 2.92 3.86 -11.59
N LEU A 115 4.07 3.69 -10.94
CA LEU A 115 5.03 2.62 -11.26
C LEU A 115 4.47 1.23 -11.00
N LEU A 116 3.81 1.04 -9.85
CA LEU A 116 3.16 -0.22 -9.51
C LEU A 116 2.08 -0.58 -10.54
N ARG A 117 1.27 0.41 -10.96
CA ARG A 117 0.26 0.24 -12.00
C ARG A 117 0.88 -0.12 -13.34
N GLU A 118 1.83 0.71 -13.83
CA GLU A 118 2.50 0.53 -15.13
C GLU A 118 3.01 -0.90 -15.29
N VAL A 119 3.78 -1.38 -14.30
CA VAL A 119 4.37 -2.71 -14.35
C VAL A 119 3.30 -3.79 -14.21
N THR A 120 2.35 -3.64 -13.27
CA THR A 120 1.29 -4.64 -13.07
C THR A 120 0.44 -4.81 -14.32
N GLU A 121 0.06 -3.72 -14.99
CA GLU A 121 -0.69 -3.77 -16.24
C GLU A 121 0.10 -4.43 -17.37
N ALA A 122 1.37 -4.07 -17.51
CA ALA A 122 2.24 -4.63 -18.55
C ALA A 122 2.46 -6.14 -18.37
N GLU A 123 2.71 -6.56 -17.14
CA GLU A 123 3.03 -7.96 -16.81
C GLU A 123 1.83 -8.89 -16.83
N ASN A 124 0.62 -8.39 -16.57
CA ASN A 124 -0.60 -9.19 -16.51
C ASN A 124 -1.52 -9.03 -17.73
N GLY A 125 -1.24 -8.09 -18.63
CA GLY A 125 -1.99 -7.92 -19.88
C GLY A 125 -3.41 -7.36 -19.71
N TYR A 126 -3.71 -6.70 -18.59
CA TYR A 126 -4.97 -6.00 -18.37
C TYR A 126 -4.75 -4.54 -17.98
N LYS A 127 -5.82 -3.75 -18.00
CA LYS A 127 -5.82 -2.38 -17.53
C LYS A 127 -6.58 -2.28 -16.20
N MET A 128 -6.09 -1.44 -15.31
CA MET A 128 -6.80 -1.11 -14.07
C MET A 128 -7.87 -0.08 -14.35
N ASP A 129 -9.07 -0.28 -13.80
CA ASP A 129 -10.20 0.64 -13.98
C ASP A 129 -10.03 1.93 -13.14
N GLY A 130 -9.20 1.92 -12.13
CA GLY A 130 -8.93 3.08 -11.28
C GLY A 130 -8.09 2.76 -10.05
N ASP A 131 -7.80 3.81 -9.27
CA ASP A 131 -7.13 3.72 -7.98
C ASP A 131 -8.06 4.15 -6.86
N ILE A 132 -7.94 3.48 -5.73
CA ILE A 132 -8.61 3.90 -4.50
C ILE A 132 -7.59 4.65 -3.64
N LEU A 133 -7.79 5.95 -3.47
CA LEU A 133 -7.02 6.77 -2.55
C LEU A 133 -7.81 6.96 -1.25
N CYS A 134 -7.29 6.41 -0.15
CA CYS A 134 -7.96 6.45 1.15
C CYS A 134 -7.00 6.90 2.26
N PRO A 135 -6.58 8.18 2.29
CA PRO A 135 -5.63 8.71 3.26
C PRO A 135 -6.35 9.07 4.55
N TYR A 136 -6.68 8.09 5.37
CA TYR A 136 -7.39 8.28 6.62
C TYR A 136 -6.69 7.59 7.78
N PHE A 137 -6.40 8.34 8.84
CA PHE A 137 -5.84 7.81 10.07
C PHE A 137 -6.29 8.65 11.27
N ARG A 138 -7.46 8.36 11.80
CA ARG A 138 -8.10 9.12 12.89
C ARG A 138 -7.25 9.20 14.14
N GLU A 139 -6.64 8.09 14.54
CA GLU A 139 -5.81 7.98 15.73
C GLU A 139 -4.57 8.87 15.64
N GLY A 140 -4.02 9.01 14.44
CA GLY A 140 -2.91 9.92 14.14
C GLY A 140 -3.35 11.34 13.77
N GLY A 141 -4.64 11.67 13.91
CA GLY A 141 -5.15 12.99 13.59
C GLY A 141 -5.16 13.33 12.10
N ARG A 142 -5.34 12.32 11.23
CA ARG A 142 -5.42 12.48 9.77
C ARG A 142 -6.85 12.31 9.30
N PHE A 143 -7.36 13.31 8.57
CA PHE A 143 -8.75 13.34 8.09
C PHE A 143 -8.81 13.79 6.65
N THR A 144 -9.76 13.26 5.90
CA THR A 144 -10.06 13.74 4.55
C THR A 144 -11.51 14.22 4.51
N LEU A 145 -11.70 15.48 4.19
CA LEU A 145 -13.01 16.14 4.10
C LEU A 145 -13.06 16.91 2.78
N ASP A 146 -14.12 16.72 2.00
CA ASP A 146 -14.34 17.42 0.73
C ASP A 146 -13.11 17.41 -0.21
N ASN A 147 -12.47 16.24 -0.34
CA ASN A 147 -11.24 16.01 -1.14
C ASN A 147 -9.99 16.77 -0.65
N VAL A 148 -10.02 17.33 0.56
CA VAL A 148 -8.85 17.93 1.20
C VAL A 148 -8.41 17.07 2.37
N HIS A 149 -7.12 16.77 2.42
CA HIS A 149 -6.52 16.05 3.53
C HIS A 149 -6.01 17.02 4.60
N TYR A 150 -6.31 16.73 5.86
CA TYR A 150 -6.02 17.58 7.01
C TYR A 150 -5.20 16.85 8.07
N VAL A 151 -4.37 17.60 8.75
CA VAL A 151 -3.71 17.22 10.00
C VAL A 151 -4.35 17.98 11.15
N ARG A 152 -4.68 17.28 12.23
CA ARG A 152 -5.19 17.88 13.45
C ARG A 152 -4.04 18.34 14.35
N TYR A 153 -4.02 19.63 14.64
CA TYR A 153 -3.17 20.27 15.65
C TYR A 153 -4.05 20.77 16.79
N GLY A 154 -4.10 20.02 17.89
CA GLY A 154 -5.01 20.34 18.99
C GLY A 154 -6.49 20.27 18.57
N ALA A 155 -7.17 21.41 18.54
CA ALA A 155 -8.57 21.55 18.12
C ALA A 155 -8.73 21.94 16.65
N GLU A 156 -7.66 22.25 15.95
CA GLU A 156 -7.69 22.75 14.57
C GLU A 156 -7.36 21.66 13.55
N LEU A 157 -8.00 21.72 12.39
CA LEU A 157 -7.68 20.94 11.20
C LEU A 157 -6.93 21.83 10.21
N VAL A 158 -5.68 21.52 9.96
CA VAL A 158 -4.82 22.25 9.02
C VAL A 158 -4.70 21.43 7.73
N PRO A 159 -5.00 22.00 6.55
CA PRO A 159 -4.76 21.32 5.29
C PRO A 159 -3.30 20.87 5.17
N CYS A 160 -3.05 19.65 4.68
CA CYS A 160 -1.70 19.10 4.56
C CYS A 160 -0.75 20.03 3.80
N GLY A 161 -1.21 20.65 2.72
CA GLY A 161 -0.43 21.62 1.94
C GLY A 161 -0.03 22.90 2.68
N GLN A 162 -0.53 23.13 3.89
CA GLN A 162 -0.15 24.26 4.74
C GLN A 162 0.75 23.86 5.92
N THR A 163 1.04 22.58 6.07
CA THR A 163 1.90 22.07 7.13
C THR A 163 3.37 22.24 6.80
N GLU A 164 4.24 22.03 7.80
CA GLU A 164 5.69 22.02 7.61
C GLU A 164 6.14 20.94 6.63
N PHE A 165 5.42 19.83 6.54
CA PHE A 165 5.75 18.72 5.63
C PHE A 165 5.67 19.14 4.15
N ALA A 166 4.67 19.94 3.79
CA ALA A 166 4.52 20.44 2.41
C ALA A 166 5.59 21.44 1.98
N LYS A 167 6.43 21.89 2.93
CA LYS A 167 7.55 22.81 2.68
C LYS A 167 8.90 22.12 2.72
N ASP A 168 8.92 20.83 3.00
CA ASP A 168 10.14 20.03 3.03
C ASP A 168 10.62 19.74 1.61
N GLU A 169 11.88 20.06 1.31
CA GLU A 169 12.45 19.90 -0.04
C GLU A 169 12.63 18.43 -0.44
N THR A 170 12.58 17.51 0.53
CA THR A 170 12.74 16.06 0.28
C THR A 170 11.41 15.38 -0.01
N PHE A 171 10.34 15.83 0.64
CA PHE A 171 9.05 15.14 0.66
C PHE A 171 7.87 15.99 0.19
N GLY A 172 8.05 17.30 0.07
CA GLY A 172 6.98 18.26 -0.26
C GLY A 172 6.70 18.42 -1.75
#